data_2d97b716b78b8979f283355d8c179816
#
_entry.id   2d97b716b78b8979f283355d8c179816
#
_cell.length_a   1.000
_cell.length_b   1.000
_cell.length_c   1.000
_cell.angle_alpha   90.00
_cell.angle_beta   90.00
_cell.angle_gamma   90.00
#
_symmetry.space_group_name_H-M   'P 1'
#
loop_
_entity.id
_entity.type
_entity.pdbx_description
1 polymer ?
#
loop_
_entity_poly.entity_id
_entity_poly.type
_entity_poly.pdbx_seq_one_letter_code
_entity_poly.pdbx_strand_id
1 'polypeptide(L)'
;MPKGETIKDLYSEIRKCLFYMIPEKWESIYLYASVIQRDNGEETGEMFFYYFPKSIIKRNPINVYQIPQKFNLNEEEYIKLTDELYGYIKKLRHECQKYDKINWTNITISIECWIFGRI
;
A
#
# COMPACT_ATOMS: atom_id res chain seq x y z
N MET A 1 8.68 -6.91 21.86
CA MET A 1 8.39 -5.59 21.35
C MET A 1 6.93 -5.22 21.62
N PRO A 2 6.69 -4.00 22.07
CA PRO A 2 5.31 -3.59 22.29
C PRO A 2 4.49 -3.65 21.01
N LYS A 3 3.26 -4.08 21.16
CA LYS A 3 2.36 -4.25 20.03
C LYS A 3 2.16 -2.97 19.21
N GLY A 4 2.05 -1.81 19.87
CA GLY A 4 1.83 -0.55 19.18
C GLY A 4 2.99 -0.16 18.29
N GLU A 5 4.21 -0.47 18.71
CA GLU A 5 5.38 -0.17 17.90
C GLU A 5 5.44 -1.05 16.67
N THR A 6 5.14 -2.33 16.80
CA THR A 6 5.19 -3.25 15.68
C THR A 6 4.19 -2.87 14.59
N ILE A 7 2.96 -2.56 14.98
CA ILE A 7 1.93 -2.17 14.01
C ILE A 7 2.29 -0.82 13.39
N LYS A 8 2.76 0.10 14.21
CA LYS A 8 3.17 1.42 13.74
C LYS A 8 4.32 1.31 12.74
N ASP A 9 5.28 0.43 13.04
CA ASP A 9 6.41 0.21 12.15
C ASP A 9 5.97 -0.35 10.81
N LEU A 10 4.99 -1.24 10.81
CA LEU A 10 4.47 -1.80 9.56
C LEU A 10 3.76 -0.74 8.73
N TYR A 11 2.97 0.12 9.35
CA TYR A 11 2.37 1.25 8.62
C TYR A 11 3.44 2.16 8.03
N SER A 12 4.52 2.38 8.77
CA SER A 12 5.61 3.19 8.29
C SER A 12 6.29 2.56 7.06
N GLU A 13 6.51 1.25 7.11
CA GLU A 13 7.11 0.54 5.97
C GLU A 13 6.20 0.55 4.75
N ILE A 14 4.91 0.38 4.96
CA ILE A 14 3.94 0.44 3.87
C ILE A 14 3.98 1.81 3.20
N ARG A 15 4.01 2.88 4.00
CA ARG A 15 4.11 4.24 3.46
C ARG A 15 5.38 4.44 2.66
N LYS A 16 6.52 3.97 3.20
CA LYS A 16 7.79 4.09 2.50
C LYS A 16 7.79 3.38 1.16
N CYS A 17 7.21 2.19 1.12
CA CYS A 17 7.09 1.44 -0.13
C CYS A 17 6.26 2.21 -1.14
N LEU A 18 5.11 2.73 -0.73
CA LEU A 18 4.26 3.48 -1.63
C LEU A 18 4.96 4.73 -2.17
N PHE A 19 5.64 5.47 -1.29
CA PHE A 19 6.35 6.68 -1.70
C PHE A 19 7.45 6.35 -2.69
N TYR A 20 8.14 5.23 -2.48
CA TYR A 20 9.20 4.80 -3.37
C TYR A 20 8.68 4.35 -4.73
N MET A 21 7.50 3.73 -4.75
CA MET A 21 6.94 3.15 -5.98
C MET A 21 6.31 4.18 -6.91
N ILE A 22 5.96 5.36 -6.39
CA ILE A 22 5.31 6.40 -7.20
C ILE A 22 6.37 7.37 -7.70
N PRO A 23 6.60 7.43 -9.02
CA PRO A 23 7.74 8.18 -9.57
C PRO A 23 7.48 9.65 -9.87
N GLU A 24 6.42 10.21 -9.34
CA GLU A 24 6.11 11.64 -9.54
C GLU A 24 5.40 12.18 -8.31
N LYS A 25 5.24 13.47 -8.25
CA LYS A 25 4.51 14.11 -7.15
C LYS A 25 3.04 13.73 -7.21
N TRP A 26 2.46 13.50 -6.04
CA TRP A 26 1.09 13.03 -5.94
C TRP A 26 0.32 13.82 -4.88
N GLU A 27 -1.00 13.82 -4.99
CA GLU A 27 -1.89 14.46 -4.02
C GLU A 27 -2.45 13.47 -3.02
N SER A 28 -2.84 12.31 -3.51
CA SER A 28 -3.44 11.28 -2.66
C SER A 28 -3.15 9.90 -3.22
N ILE A 29 -3.08 8.93 -2.30
CA ILE A 29 -2.85 7.53 -2.64
C ILE A 29 -3.94 6.71 -1.96
N TYR A 30 -4.48 5.74 -2.68
CA TYR A 30 -5.48 4.82 -2.15
C TYR A 30 -5.03 3.40 -2.43
N LEU A 31 -4.85 2.63 -1.36
CA LEU A 31 -4.44 1.24 -1.47
C LEU A 31 -5.56 0.34 -0.97
N TYR A 32 -5.85 -0.67 -1.73
CA TYR A 32 -6.80 -1.71 -1.33
C TYR A 32 -6.08 -3.05 -1.32
N ALA A 33 -6.34 -3.85 -0.29
CA ALA A 33 -5.78 -5.20 -0.23
C ALA A 33 -6.76 -6.15 0.43
N SER A 34 -6.73 -7.39 -0.01
CA SER A 34 -7.48 -8.45 0.63
C SER A 34 -6.51 -9.58 0.97
N VAL A 35 -6.75 -10.23 2.12
CA VAL A 35 -5.99 -11.39 2.55
C VAL A 35 -6.99 -12.39 3.08
N ILE A 36 -7.12 -13.50 2.41
CA ILE A 36 -8.09 -14.54 2.75
C ILE A 36 -7.34 -15.79 3.13
N GLN A 37 -7.61 -16.33 4.31
CA GLN A 37 -6.98 -17.55 4.76
C GLN A 37 -7.83 -18.74 4.39
N ARG A 38 -7.23 -19.70 3.72
CA ARG A 38 -7.93 -20.92 3.32
C ARG A 38 -7.86 -21.95 4.44
N ASP A 39 -8.66 -22.99 4.32
CA ASP A 39 -8.73 -24.06 5.32
C ASP A 39 -7.37 -24.73 5.54
N ASN A 40 -6.55 -24.81 4.50
CA ASN A 40 -5.22 -25.41 4.61
C ASN A 40 -4.17 -24.46 5.19
N GLY A 41 -4.57 -23.27 5.62
CA GLY A 41 -3.64 -22.29 6.17
C GLY A 41 -3.03 -21.36 5.15
N GLU A 42 -3.25 -21.62 3.87
CA GLU A 42 -2.72 -20.79 2.80
C GLU A 42 -3.44 -19.45 2.73
N GLU A 43 -2.70 -18.39 2.48
CA GLU A 43 -3.28 -17.05 2.35
C GLU A 43 -3.30 -16.65 0.88
N THR A 44 -4.45 -16.16 0.43
CA THR A 44 -4.61 -15.66 -0.92
C THR A 44 -5.27 -14.29 -0.86
N GLY A 45 -5.22 -13.59 -1.97
CA GLY A 45 -5.87 -12.28 -2.05
C GLY A 45 -5.23 -11.45 -3.12
N GLU A 46 -5.53 -10.18 -3.09
CA GLU A 46 -5.00 -9.25 -4.08
C GLU A 46 -4.72 -7.92 -3.45
N MET A 47 -3.95 -7.12 -4.15
CA MET A 47 -3.63 -5.78 -3.70
C MET A 47 -3.43 -4.90 -4.92
N PHE A 48 -3.93 -3.67 -4.83
CA PHE A 48 -3.60 -2.67 -5.81
C PHE A 48 -3.67 -1.31 -5.14
N PHE A 49 -3.02 -0.34 -5.77
CA PHE A 49 -3.20 1.04 -5.34
C PHE A 49 -3.31 1.91 -6.59
N TYR A 50 -3.84 3.09 -6.38
CA TYR A 50 -3.82 4.12 -7.39
C TYR A 50 -3.53 5.45 -6.69
N TYR A 51 -3.06 6.40 -7.46
CA TYR A 51 -2.76 7.70 -6.91
C TYR A 51 -3.22 8.79 -7.88
N PHE A 52 -3.47 9.96 -7.33
CA PHE A 52 -3.81 11.13 -8.12
C PHE A 52 -2.55 11.97 -8.24
N PRO A 53 -2.04 12.19 -9.46
CA PRO A 53 -0.86 13.04 -9.63
C PRO A 53 -1.15 14.46 -9.20
N LYS A 54 -0.14 15.12 -8.67
CA LYS A 54 -0.28 16.51 -8.28
C LYS A 54 -0.36 17.37 -9.54
N SER A 55 -1.42 18.16 -9.65
CA SER A 55 -1.64 18.98 -10.83
C SER A 55 -2.64 20.07 -10.52
N ILE A 56 -2.50 21.22 -11.19
CA ILE A 56 -3.49 22.27 -11.08
C ILE A 56 -4.69 21.96 -11.96
N ILE A 57 -4.52 21.02 -12.88
CA ILE A 57 -5.61 20.57 -13.74
C ILE A 57 -6.03 19.19 -13.25
N LYS A 58 -7.33 18.97 -13.16
CA LYS A 58 -7.84 17.68 -12.72
C LYS A 58 -7.34 16.57 -13.66
N ARG A 59 -6.77 15.52 -13.07
CA ARG A 59 -6.24 14.40 -13.83
C ARG A 59 -6.82 13.10 -13.33
N ASN A 60 -6.82 12.09 -14.18
CA ASN A 60 -7.29 10.77 -13.83
C ASN A 60 -6.28 10.08 -12.91
N PRO A 61 -6.75 9.23 -12.01
CA PRO A 61 -5.83 8.46 -11.17
C PRO A 61 -5.02 7.49 -11.99
N ILE A 62 -3.84 7.15 -11.49
CA ILE A 62 -2.94 6.21 -12.14
C ILE A 62 -2.85 4.96 -11.27
N ASN A 63 -3.16 3.83 -11.86
CA ASN A 63 -3.15 2.54 -11.18
C ASN A 63 -1.74 1.97 -11.14
N VAL A 64 -1.42 1.23 -10.08
CA VAL A 64 -0.11 0.61 -9.88
C VAL A 64 0.34 -0.18 -11.11
N TYR A 65 -0.58 -0.83 -11.80
CA TYR A 65 -0.23 -1.66 -12.96
C TYR A 65 0.15 -0.86 -14.19
N GLN A 66 -0.17 0.43 -14.22
CA GLN A 66 0.17 1.31 -15.33
C GLN A 66 1.54 1.97 -15.15
N ILE A 67 2.07 1.98 -13.93
CA ILE A 67 3.27 2.74 -13.61
C ILE A 67 4.51 2.28 -14.39
N PRO A 68 4.85 0.99 -14.44
CA PRO A 68 6.06 0.60 -15.14
C PRO A 68 6.06 1.01 -16.61
N GLN A 69 4.95 0.83 -17.29
CA GLN A 69 4.87 1.17 -18.69
C GLN A 69 4.88 2.69 -18.90
N LYS A 70 4.12 3.40 -18.10
CA LYS A 70 4.00 4.85 -18.22
C LYS A 70 5.32 5.57 -17.97
N PHE A 71 6.12 5.09 -17.06
CA PHE A 71 7.39 5.73 -16.67
C PHE A 71 8.61 4.95 -17.14
N ASN A 72 8.42 3.96 -17.98
CA ASN A 72 9.50 3.16 -18.55
C ASN A 72 10.39 2.54 -17.49
N LEU A 73 9.77 1.88 -16.51
CA LEU A 73 10.47 1.22 -15.44
C LEU A 73 10.55 -0.27 -15.70
N ASN A 74 11.51 -0.93 -15.04
CA ASN A 74 11.68 -2.37 -15.16
C ASN A 74 10.51 -3.09 -14.50
N GLU A 75 9.74 -3.86 -15.28
CA GLU A 75 8.56 -4.53 -14.78
C GLU A 75 8.87 -5.58 -13.71
N GLU A 76 9.95 -6.34 -13.90
CA GLU A 76 10.31 -7.37 -12.93
C GLU A 76 10.65 -6.78 -11.58
N GLU A 77 11.41 -5.70 -11.58
CA GLU A 77 11.75 -5.02 -10.34
C GLU A 77 10.52 -4.44 -9.68
N TYR A 78 9.62 -3.91 -10.49
CA TYR A 78 8.40 -3.31 -9.96
C TYR A 78 7.48 -4.37 -9.35
N ILE A 79 7.41 -5.55 -9.97
CA ILE A 79 6.65 -6.66 -9.41
C ILE A 79 7.21 -7.07 -8.05
N LYS A 80 8.53 -7.09 -7.91
CA LYS A 80 9.15 -7.39 -6.62
C LYS A 80 8.75 -6.39 -5.55
N LEU A 81 8.69 -5.12 -5.90
CA LEU A 81 8.25 -4.08 -4.97
C LEU A 81 6.80 -4.29 -4.56
N THR A 82 5.96 -4.65 -5.52
CA THR A 82 4.56 -4.94 -5.24
C THR A 82 4.43 -6.11 -4.28
N ASP A 83 5.23 -7.16 -4.50
CA ASP A 83 5.22 -8.33 -3.63
C ASP A 83 5.69 -7.99 -2.22
N GLU A 84 6.70 -7.16 -2.10
CA GLU A 84 7.16 -6.69 -0.79
C GLU A 84 6.07 -5.92 -0.06
N LEU A 85 5.41 -5.03 -0.78
CA LEU A 85 4.33 -4.24 -0.21
C LEU A 85 3.22 -5.14 0.31
N TYR A 86 2.82 -6.13 -0.48
CA TYR A 86 1.80 -7.08 -0.06
C TYR A 86 2.27 -7.90 1.14
N GLY A 87 3.56 -8.23 1.19
CA GLY A 87 4.14 -8.90 2.34
C GLY A 87 3.95 -8.11 3.63
N TYR A 88 4.15 -6.80 3.59
CA TYR A 88 3.92 -5.95 4.76
C TYR A 88 2.44 -5.91 5.14
N ILE A 89 1.55 -5.93 4.15
CA ILE A 89 0.11 -5.96 4.42
C ILE A 89 -0.27 -7.25 5.16
N LYS A 90 0.28 -8.38 4.72
CA LYS A 90 0.01 -9.66 5.40
C LYS A 90 0.56 -9.66 6.82
N LYS A 91 1.75 -9.11 7.02
CA LYS A 91 2.31 -8.99 8.37
C LYS A 91 1.43 -8.11 9.24
N LEU A 92 0.92 -7.03 8.70
CA LEU A 92 0.02 -6.14 9.43
C LEU A 92 -1.22 -6.89 9.89
N ARG A 93 -1.79 -7.71 8.99
CA ARG A 93 -2.96 -8.51 9.34
C ARG A 93 -2.64 -9.46 10.50
N HIS A 94 -1.49 -10.14 10.43
CA HIS A 94 -1.08 -11.07 11.49
C HIS A 94 -0.93 -10.36 12.83
N GLU A 95 -0.34 -9.17 12.83
CA GLU A 95 -0.18 -8.42 14.06
C GLU A 95 -1.51 -7.94 14.62
N CYS A 96 -2.43 -7.53 13.76
CA CYS A 96 -3.76 -7.14 14.20
C CYS A 96 -4.52 -8.31 14.81
N GLN A 97 -4.40 -9.50 14.22
CA GLN A 97 -5.03 -10.70 14.79
C GLN A 97 -4.43 -11.06 16.13
N LYS A 98 -3.10 -10.98 16.22
CA LYS A 98 -2.37 -11.41 17.39
C LYS A 98 -2.62 -10.52 18.60
N TYR A 99 -2.60 -9.22 18.40
CA TYR A 99 -2.67 -8.27 19.50
C TYR A 99 -4.04 -7.67 19.71
N ASP A 100 -4.72 -7.33 18.64
CA ASP A 100 -6.01 -6.65 18.73
C ASP A 100 -7.20 -7.58 18.56
N LYS A 101 -6.94 -8.84 18.19
CA LYS A 101 -7.99 -9.83 17.93
C LYS A 101 -8.91 -9.41 16.79
N ILE A 102 -8.42 -8.55 15.92
CA ILE A 102 -9.17 -8.11 14.75
C ILE A 102 -8.79 -8.99 13.58
N ASN A 103 -9.79 -9.55 12.94
CA ASN A 103 -9.59 -10.53 11.88
C ASN A 103 -10.17 -10.02 10.56
N TRP A 104 -9.60 -8.93 10.06
CA TRP A 104 -10.10 -8.35 8.82
C TRP A 104 -9.62 -9.18 7.61
N THR A 105 -10.43 -9.17 6.55
CA THR A 105 -10.09 -9.83 5.29
C THR A 105 -9.77 -8.83 4.18
N ASN A 106 -10.07 -7.57 4.40
CA ASN A 106 -9.69 -6.52 3.45
C ASN A 106 -9.37 -5.24 4.21
N ILE A 107 -8.58 -4.39 3.59
CA ILE A 107 -8.18 -3.13 4.18
C ILE A 107 -8.03 -2.09 3.08
N THR A 108 -8.41 -0.86 3.41
CA THR A 108 -8.20 0.28 2.53
C THR A 108 -7.37 1.29 3.28
N ILE A 109 -6.29 1.73 2.66
CA ILE A 109 -5.41 2.74 3.26
C ILE A 109 -5.39 3.94 2.34
N SER A 110 -5.69 5.11 2.89
CA SER A 110 -5.64 6.34 2.13
C SER A 110 -4.60 7.28 2.72
N ILE A 111 -3.86 7.93 1.87
CA ILE A 111 -2.82 8.88 2.28
C ILE A 111 -3.01 10.15 1.48
N GLU A 112 -3.08 11.27 2.16
CA GLU A 112 -3.21 12.55 1.51
C GLU A 112 -1.99 13.42 1.76
N CYS A 113 -1.63 14.19 0.75
CA CYS A 113 -0.49 15.09 0.87
C CYS A 113 -0.96 16.42 1.42
N TRP A 114 -0.56 16.72 2.66
CA TRP A 114 -1.00 17.93 3.35
C TRP A 114 -0.03 19.09 3.26
N ILE A 115 0.92 19.00 2.37
CA ILE A 115 1.98 20.00 2.29
C ILE A 115 1.44 21.40 2.10
N PHE A 116 0.40 21.51 1.30
CA PHE A 116 -0.15 22.80 1.02
C PHE A 116 -1.06 23.30 2.06
N GLY A 117 -1.80 22.42 2.64
CA GLY A 117 -2.74 22.80 3.62
C GLY A 117 -2.10 23.37 4.85
N ARG A 118 -0.80 23.16 4.96
CA ARG A 118 -0.10 23.58 6.14
C ARG A 118 0.54 24.90 6.02
N ILE A 119 0.46 25.40 4.92
CA ILE A 119 1.14 26.66 4.70
C ILE A 119 0.41 27.81 5.29
#